data_e18700d2ce2ed6b14af0597fd4e035e0
#
_entry.id   e18700d2ce2ed6b14af0597fd4e035e0
#
_cell.length_a   1.000
_cell.length_b   1.000
_cell.length_c   1.000
_cell.angle_alpha   90.00
_cell.angle_beta   90.00
_cell.angle_gamma   90.00
#
_symmetry.space_group_name_H-M   'P 1'
#
loop_
_entity.id
_entity.type
_entity.pdbx_description
1 polymer ?
#
loop_
_entity_poly.entity_id
_entity_poly.type
_entity_poly.pdbx_seq_one_letter_code
_entity_poly.pdbx_strand_id
1 'polypeptide(L)'
;DVKTIDGVEIFGHMDYGKRAPDLGWRMTDAWLSMAGAGSKGEPNGVPIDEWGIRMEAGSCNPVGASVSRGGAANGPAAVYAIRKWDEWLRNYAPPGAASFDFYQSLPALSQGDVAQQIFWYTAFTADMVKPKSEGNNTVDDAGKPLWRMAPSPHGPYWEEGQKVGYQDVGSWTILKSTPVERAKAAWLYAQFVVSKTVDVKKSHVGLTFIRDSSVNHESFSERAENLGGLVEFYRSPDRVAWSPTGINVPDYPKLAQIWWQQIGDVNSGAFTPQEAMNRLAEEMDITMARMERADVSANVYGGCGPRLNEPKDESEWLGKGGAKAKLENEKPQGVTVNYDELVARWASN
;
A
#
# COMPACT_ATOMS: atom_id res chain seq x y z
N ASP A 1 -2.89 -28.04 4.53
CA ASP A 1 -2.23 -27.34 5.64
C ASP A 1 -0.83 -27.93 5.83
N VAL A 2 0.16 -27.38 5.16
CA VAL A 2 1.55 -27.71 5.46
C VAL A 2 1.93 -26.84 6.65
N LYS A 3 2.08 -27.47 7.81
CA LYS A 3 2.45 -26.76 9.04
C LYS A 3 3.91 -26.96 9.41
N THR A 4 4.59 -27.95 8.85
CA THR A 4 5.97 -28.26 9.19
C THR A 4 6.71 -28.78 7.95
N ILE A 5 7.86 -28.18 7.65
CA ILE A 5 8.80 -28.65 6.63
C ILE A 5 10.15 -28.85 7.33
N ASP A 6 10.71 -30.06 7.24
CA ASP A 6 11.99 -30.43 7.86
C ASP A 6 12.09 -30.09 9.36
N GLY A 7 10.96 -30.18 10.08
CA GLY A 7 10.87 -29.87 11.50
C GLY A 7 10.66 -28.40 11.85
N VAL A 8 10.59 -27.53 10.84
CA VAL A 8 10.29 -26.10 11.02
C VAL A 8 8.81 -25.86 10.77
N GLU A 9 8.14 -25.18 11.69
CA GLU A 9 6.75 -24.76 11.50
C GLU A 9 6.70 -23.65 10.43
N ILE A 10 5.83 -23.82 9.43
CA ILE A 10 5.66 -22.87 8.33
C ILE A 10 4.30 -22.20 8.44
N PHE A 11 4.31 -20.89 8.41
CA PHE A 11 3.11 -20.04 8.38
C PHE A 11 2.78 -19.63 6.94
N GLY A 12 1.50 -19.59 6.63
CA GLY A 12 1.06 -19.29 5.26
C GLY A 12 1.26 -17.84 4.87
N HIS A 13 1.19 -16.93 5.84
CA HIS A 13 1.21 -15.48 5.60
C HIS A 13 1.87 -14.74 6.74
N MET A 14 2.52 -13.62 6.46
CA MET A 14 2.98 -12.67 7.44
C MET A 14 2.34 -11.31 7.21
N ASP A 15 1.82 -10.74 8.27
CA ASP A 15 1.31 -9.39 8.34
C ASP A 15 1.48 -8.81 9.75
N TYR A 16 0.99 -7.61 9.99
CA TYR A 16 0.99 -7.00 11.31
C TYR A 16 -0.35 -6.32 11.60
N GLY A 17 -0.72 -6.31 12.88
CA GLY A 17 -2.06 -5.89 13.32
C GLY A 17 -2.07 -4.88 14.46
N LYS A 18 -0.92 -4.42 14.94
CA LYS A 18 -0.85 -3.46 16.03
C LYS A 18 -1.58 -2.18 15.69
N ARG A 19 -2.44 -1.72 16.59
CA ARG A 19 -3.19 -0.46 16.46
C ARG A 19 -2.26 0.75 16.57
N ALA A 20 -1.58 1.05 15.46
CA ALA A 20 -0.54 2.08 15.35
C ALA A 20 -0.58 2.73 13.95
N PRO A 21 0.05 3.89 13.74
CA PRO A 21 0.00 4.61 12.46
C PRO A 21 0.42 3.80 11.23
N ASP A 22 1.39 2.91 11.37
CA ASP A 22 1.88 2.04 10.30
C ASP A 22 0.82 1.04 9.79
N LEU A 23 -0.15 0.68 10.63
CA LEU A 23 -1.30 -0.12 10.19
C LEU A 23 -2.12 0.59 9.11
N GLY A 24 -2.25 1.92 9.19
CA GLY A 24 -2.92 2.72 8.17
C GLY A 24 -2.24 2.60 6.81
N TRP A 25 -0.92 2.69 6.76
CA TRP A 25 -0.14 2.50 5.53
C TRP A 25 -0.36 1.10 4.96
N ARG A 26 -0.35 0.10 5.83
CA ARG A 26 -0.53 -1.29 5.43
C ARG A 26 -1.86 -1.55 4.73
N MET A 27 -2.94 -0.97 5.24
CA MET A 27 -4.28 -1.14 4.66
C MET A 27 -4.40 -0.44 3.31
N THR A 28 -3.93 0.79 3.21
CA THR A 28 -3.92 1.57 1.98
C THR A 28 -3.11 0.86 0.89
N ASP A 29 -1.95 0.34 1.26
CA ASP A 29 -0.97 -0.21 0.33
C ASP A 29 -1.54 -1.39 -0.48
N ALA A 30 -1.81 -2.49 0.17
CA ALA A 30 -2.13 -3.69 -0.57
C ALA A 30 -3.60 -4.07 -0.47
N TRP A 31 -4.18 -3.96 0.73
CA TRP A 31 -5.46 -4.58 0.97
C TRP A 31 -6.62 -3.89 0.24
N LEU A 32 -6.69 -2.57 0.27
CA LEU A 32 -7.75 -1.85 -0.44
C LEU A 32 -7.58 -1.87 -1.95
N SER A 33 -6.37 -1.59 -2.42
CA SER A 33 -6.08 -1.62 -3.86
C SER A 33 -6.25 -3.02 -4.43
N MET A 34 -5.76 -4.03 -3.72
CA MET A 34 -5.91 -5.45 -4.08
C MET A 34 -7.38 -5.88 -4.15
N ALA A 35 -8.23 -5.37 -3.27
CA ALA A 35 -9.66 -5.66 -3.31
C ALA A 35 -10.42 -4.91 -4.41
N GLY A 36 -9.82 -3.87 -5.00
CA GLY A 36 -10.46 -3.05 -6.02
C GLY A 36 -11.25 -1.87 -5.47
N ALA A 37 -10.84 -1.32 -4.32
CA ALA A 37 -11.52 -0.17 -3.71
C ALA A 37 -11.27 1.16 -4.42
N GLY A 38 -10.26 1.25 -5.29
CA GLY A 38 -9.94 2.44 -6.07
C GLY A 38 -10.67 2.50 -7.41
N SER A 39 -10.56 3.64 -8.09
CA SER A 39 -11.14 3.82 -9.42
C SER A 39 -10.21 3.32 -10.52
N LYS A 40 -10.79 2.69 -11.53
CA LYS A 40 -10.07 2.16 -12.68
C LYS A 40 -9.37 3.25 -13.47
N GLY A 41 -8.05 3.10 -13.64
CA GLY A 41 -7.26 3.98 -14.51
C GLY A 41 -7.12 5.42 -14.05
N GLU A 42 -7.66 5.78 -12.89
CA GLU A 42 -7.64 7.14 -12.39
C GLU A 42 -6.42 7.38 -11.49
N PRO A 43 -5.62 8.42 -11.73
CA PRO A 43 -4.52 8.78 -10.86
C PRO A 43 -5.01 9.10 -9.45
N ASN A 44 -4.31 8.62 -8.42
CA ASN A 44 -4.66 8.84 -7.02
C ASN A 44 -6.08 8.43 -6.64
N GLY A 45 -6.65 7.45 -7.37
CA GLY A 45 -8.00 7.00 -7.10
C GLY A 45 -9.11 8.02 -7.40
N VAL A 46 -8.85 9.03 -8.24
CA VAL A 46 -9.91 9.93 -8.70
C VAL A 46 -10.89 9.14 -9.60
N PRO A 47 -12.20 9.25 -9.42
CA PRO A 47 -12.91 10.07 -8.44
C PRO A 47 -12.89 9.57 -7.00
N ILE A 48 -12.26 8.45 -6.70
CA ILE A 48 -12.11 7.91 -5.34
C ILE A 48 -10.62 7.74 -5.07
N ASP A 49 -10.13 8.31 -3.97
CA ASP A 49 -8.74 8.17 -3.56
C ASP A 49 -8.45 6.82 -2.89
N GLU A 50 -7.20 6.60 -2.49
CA GLU A 50 -6.74 5.36 -1.87
C GLU A 50 -7.37 5.05 -0.50
N TRP A 51 -8.03 6.01 0.13
CA TRP A 51 -8.77 5.81 1.39
C TRP A 51 -10.28 5.70 1.18
N GLY A 52 -10.71 5.68 -0.06
CA GLY A 52 -12.12 5.61 -0.41
C GLY A 52 -12.85 6.94 -0.36
N ILE A 53 -12.12 8.06 -0.28
CA ILE A 53 -12.71 9.40 -0.33
C ILE A 53 -12.99 9.77 -1.79
N ARG A 54 -14.25 10.08 -2.11
CA ARG A 54 -14.59 10.56 -3.44
C ARG A 54 -14.10 11.97 -3.65
N MET A 55 -13.48 12.18 -4.79
CA MET A 55 -13.12 13.50 -5.30
C MET A 55 -14.14 13.97 -6.32
N GLU A 56 -14.45 15.27 -6.33
CA GLU A 56 -15.28 15.87 -7.35
C GLU A 56 -14.55 15.85 -8.69
N ALA A 57 -15.22 15.42 -9.75
CA ALA A 57 -14.62 15.31 -11.08
C ALA A 57 -14.09 16.65 -11.58
N GLY A 58 -12.82 16.66 -12.00
CA GLY A 58 -12.16 17.87 -12.52
C GLY A 58 -11.80 18.92 -11.46
N SER A 59 -11.94 18.60 -10.18
CA SER A 59 -11.56 19.46 -9.08
C SER A 59 -10.60 18.76 -8.10
N CYS A 60 -10.16 19.48 -7.07
CA CYS A 60 -9.41 18.93 -5.96
C CYS A 60 -10.26 18.88 -4.66
N ASN A 61 -11.57 18.85 -4.78
CA ASN A 61 -12.49 18.89 -3.64
C ASN A 61 -12.91 17.47 -3.24
N PRO A 62 -12.63 17.00 -2.02
CA PRO A 62 -13.22 15.79 -1.48
C PRO A 62 -14.70 16.02 -1.18
N VAL A 63 -15.54 15.06 -1.59
CA VAL A 63 -17.01 15.20 -1.47
C VAL A 63 -17.67 14.13 -0.61
N GLY A 64 -16.91 13.21 -0.04
CA GLY A 64 -17.42 12.24 0.92
C GLY A 64 -16.59 10.97 1.01
N ALA A 65 -16.52 10.39 2.19
CA ALA A 65 -15.87 9.10 2.47
C ALA A 65 -16.88 7.95 2.49
N SER A 66 -18.07 8.19 3.04
CA SER A 66 -19.12 7.16 3.10
C SER A 66 -19.75 6.88 1.74
N VAL A 67 -20.25 5.66 1.55
CA VAL A 67 -21.01 5.28 0.36
C VAL A 67 -22.23 6.19 0.16
N SER A 68 -22.90 6.58 1.22
CA SER A 68 -24.06 7.48 1.11
C SER A 68 -23.71 8.85 0.51
N ARG A 69 -22.44 9.27 0.58
CA ARG A 69 -21.92 10.49 -0.06
C ARG A 69 -21.13 10.22 -1.34
N GLY A 70 -21.15 8.97 -1.79
CA GLY A 70 -20.49 8.54 -3.01
C GLY A 70 -19.05 8.09 -2.82
N GLY A 71 -18.53 8.05 -1.60
CA GLY A 71 -17.24 7.44 -1.26
C GLY A 71 -17.27 5.92 -1.31
N ALA A 72 -16.18 5.30 -0.90
CA ALA A 72 -16.02 3.84 -0.88
C ALA A 72 -15.42 3.32 0.44
N ALA A 73 -15.18 4.19 1.42
CA ALA A 73 -14.48 3.81 2.65
C ALA A 73 -15.20 2.71 3.45
N ASN A 74 -16.53 2.66 3.42
CA ASN A 74 -17.36 1.59 4.01
C ASN A 74 -18.06 0.74 2.95
N GLY A 75 -17.61 0.82 1.70
CA GLY A 75 -18.19 0.05 0.60
C GLY A 75 -17.76 -1.43 0.62
N PRO A 76 -18.40 -2.27 -0.21
CA PRO A 76 -18.20 -3.72 -0.20
C PRO A 76 -16.74 -4.15 -0.38
N ALA A 77 -15.99 -3.48 -1.25
CA ALA A 77 -14.58 -3.81 -1.49
C ALA A 77 -13.69 -3.51 -0.28
N ALA A 78 -13.89 -2.36 0.37
CA ALA A 78 -13.13 -1.98 1.57
C ALA A 78 -13.43 -2.93 2.74
N VAL A 79 -14.70 -3.23 2.98
CA VAL A 79 -15.12 -4.19 4.02
C VAL A 79 -14.56 -5.59 3.75
N TYR A 80 -14.57 -6.03 2.48
CA TYR A 80 -13.96 -7.30 2.07
C TYR A 80 -12.46 -7.31 2.37
N ALA A 81 -11.73 -6.26 2.02
CA ALA A 81 -10.30 -6.16 2.26
C ALA A 81 -9.96 -6.31 3.75
N ILE A 82 -10.64 -5.56 4.62
CA ILE A 82 -10.42 -5.61 6.07
C ILE A 82 -10.77 -6.98 6.65
N ARG A 83 -11.86 -7.59 6.19
CA ARG A 83 -12.25 -8.95 6.59
C ARG A 83 -11.17 -9.97 6.18
N LYS A 84 -10.65 -9.89 4.96
CA LYS A 84 -9.62 -10.82 4.48
C LYS A 84 -8.29 -10.63 5.19
N TRP A 85 -7.89 -9.41 5.44
CA TRP A 85 -6.70 -9.13 6.23
C TRP A 85 -6.81 -9.73 7.64
N ASP A 86 -7.92 -9.49 8.35
CA ASP A 86 -8.13 -10.04 9.70
C ASP A 86 -8.17 -11.58 9.70
N GLU A 87 -8.84 -12.18 8.69
CA GLU A 87 -8.88 -13.64 8.48
C GLU A 87 -7.46 -14.21 8.29
N TRP A 88 -6.64 -13.58 7.46
CA TRP A 88 -5.29 -14.08 7.17
C TRP A 88 -4.35 -13.87 8.36
N LEU A 89 -4.46 -12.76 9.02
CA LEU A 89 -3.68 -12.47 10.22
C LEU A 89 -3.94 -13.48 11.36
N ARG A 90 -5.20 -13.89 11.53
CA ARG A 90 -5.58 -14.83 12.60
C ARG A 90 -5.29 -16.28 12.26
N ASN A 91 -5.47 -16.67 11.01
CA ASN A 91 -5.49 -18.09 10.64
C ASN A 91 -4.17 -18.58 10.05
N TYR A 92 -3.37 -17.68 9.48
CA TYR A 92 -2.20 -18.06 8.68
C TYR A 92 -0.90 -17.37 9.09
N ALA A 93 -0.95 -16.36 9.96
CA ALA A 93 0.23 -15.66 10.43
C ALA A 93 0.82 -16.30 11.71
N PRO A 94 2.10 -16.03 12.02
CA PRO A 94 2.72 -16.50 13.25
C PRO A 94 1.98 -16.01 14.50
N PRO A 95 2.01 -16.77 15.59
CA PRO A 95 1.48 -16.33 16.88
C PRO A 95 2.05 -14.97 17.30
N GLY A 96 1.19 -14.04 17.69
CA GLY A 96 1.59 -12.69 18.07
C GLY A 96 1.60 -11.67 16.93
N ALA A 97 1.51 -12.06 15.65
CA ALA A 97 1.50 -11.15 14.51
C ALA A 97 0.42 -10.06 14.62
N ALA A 98 -0.72 -10.39 15.23
CA ALA A 98 -1.78 -9.43 15.54
C ALA A 98 -1.34 -8.25 16.45
N SER A 99 -0.24 -8.43 17.20
CA SER A 99 0.35 -7.41 18.07
C SER A 99 1.61 -6.77 17.48
N PHE A 100 2.08 -7.22 16.34
CA PHE A 100 3.29 -6.71 15.71
C PHE A 100 3.01 -5.36 15.02
N ASP A 101 4.02 -4.50 15.06
CA ASP A 101 4.13 -3.34 14.19
C ASP A 101 4.99 -3.68 12.97
N PHE A 102 5.18 -2.68 12.12
CA PHE A 102 6.00 -2.77 10.93
C PHE A 102 7.38 -3.41 11.19
N TYR A 103 8.10 -2.89 12.18
CA TYR A 103 9.47 -3.34 12.47
C TYR A 103 9.54 -4.75 13.03
N GLN A 104 8.53 -5.16 13.78
CA GLN A 104 8.44 -6.50 14.35
C GLN A 104 8.10 -7.57 13.30
N SER A 105 7.48 -7.19 12.19
CA SER A 105 7.16 -8.11 11.08
C SER A 105 8.34 -8.34 10.12
N LEU A 106 9.34 -7.44 10.08
CA LEU A 106 10.47 -7.52 9.15
C LEU A 106 11.33 -8.79 9.31
N PRO A 107 11.69 -9.27 10.52
CA PRO A 107 12.56 -10.43 10.67
C PRO A 107 12.01 -11.69 9.98
N ALA A 108 10.71 -11.86 9.89
CA ALA A 108 10.09 -13.01 9.22
C ALA A 108 10.52 -13.18 7.77
N LEU A 109 10.89 -12.07 7.09
CA LEU A 109 11.35 -12.07 5.71
C LEU A 109 12.66 -12.84 5.48
N SER A 110 13.48 -12.98 6.52
CA SER A 110 14.78 -13.68 6.43
C SER A 110 14.81 -14.98 7.25
N GLN A 111 13.79 -15.27 8.05
CA GLN A 111 13.72 -16.48 8.86
C GLN A 111 13.40 -17.73 8.06
N GLY A 112 12.63 -17.61 6.98
CA GLY A 112 12.29 -18.73 6.10
C GLY A 112 11.15 -19.62 6.61
N ASP A 113 10.40 -19.16 7.61
CA ASP A 113 9.25 -19.84 8.21
C ASP A 113 7.90 -19.31 7.72
N VAL A 114 7.89 -18.36 6.77
CA VAL A 114 6.69 -17.75 6.19
C VAL A 114 6.65 -17.99 4.68
N ALA A 115 5.54 -18.53 4.19
CA ALA A 115 5.38 -18.84 2.77
C ALA A 115 5.18 -17.60 1.89
N GLN A 116 4.50 -16.58 2.40
CA GLN A 116 4.29 -15.31 1.68
C GLN A 116 4.15 -14.12 2.62
N GLN A 117 4.52 -12.95 2.10
CA GLN A 117 4.22 -11.67 2.73
C GLN A 117 3.84 -10.65 1.66
N ILE A 118 2.77 -9.91 1.88
CA ILE A 118 2.43 -8.74 1.07
C ILE A 118 3.06 -7.53 1.76
N PHE A 119 4.03 -6.90 1.10
CA PHE A 119 4.85 -5.88 1.73
C PHE A 119 5.46 -4.92 0.71
N TRP A 120 6.13 -3.86 1.15
CA TRP A 120 6.91 -3.01 0.25
C TRP A 120 8.11 -3.78 -0.30
N TYR A 121 8.19 -3.90 -1.61
CA TYR A 121 9.29 -4.62 -2.29
C TYR A 121 10.68 -4.07 -1.93
N THR A 122 10.79 -2.81 -1.55
CA THR A 122 12.04 -2.20 -1.09
C THR A 122 12.49 -2.65 0.30
N ALA A 123 11.55 -2.93 1.19
CA ALA A 123 11.87 -3.50 2.50
C ALA A 123 12.30 -4.97 2.40
N PHE A 124 11.69 -5.74 1.50
CA PHE A 124 12.12 -7.10 1.19
C PHE A 124 13.60 -7.15 0.82
N THR A 125 14.05 -6.24 -0.01
CA THR A 125 15.42 -6.27 -0.55
C THR A 125 16.46 -6.09 0.55
N ALA A 126 16.23 -5.24 1.53
CA ALA A 126 17.20 -4.93 2.57
C ALA A 126 17.54 -6.14 3.45
N ASP A 127 16.56 -6.93 3.85
CA ASP A 127 16.76 -8.09 4.71
C ASP A 127 17.05 -9.39 3.92
N MET A 128 16.46 -9.51 2.75
CA MET A 128 16.52 -10.74 1.96
C MET A 128 17.77 -10.88 1.08
N VAL A 129 18.58 -9.83 0.95
CA VAL A 129 19.87 -9.89 0.25
C VAL A 129 21.06 -10.18 1.18
N LYS A 130 20.82 -10.33 2.48
CA LYS A 130 21.87 -10.73 3.42
C LYS A 130 22.34 -12.14 3.10
N PRO A 131 23.63 -12.44 3.30
CA PRO A 131 24.12 -13.79 3.12
C PRO A 131 23.59 -14.74 4.20
N LYS A 132 23.58 -16.02 3.91
CA LYS A 132 23.17 -17.07 4.86
C LYS A 132 23.97 -17.04 6.18
N SER A 133 25.26 -16.66 6.10
CA SER A 133 26.13 -16.49 7.27
C SER A 133 25.68 -15.39 8.23
N GLU A 134 24.81 -14.49 7.81
CA GLU A 134 24.19 -13.44 8.63
C GLU A 134 22.77 -13.83 9.12
N GLY A 135 22.43 -15.13 9.03
CA GLY A 135 21.17 -15.67 9.54
C GLY A 135 19.99 -15.57 8.54
N ASN A 136 20.27 -15.33 7.27
CA ASN A 136 19.22 -15.35 6.25
C ASN A 136 18.96 -16.78 5.77
N ASN A 137 17.85 -17.37 6.18
CA ASN A 137 17.42 -18.71 5.79
C ASN A 137 16.68 -18.75 4.43
N THR A 138 16.48 -17.60 3.80
CA THR A 138 15.77 -17.48 2.52
C THR A 138 16.70 -17.38 1.32
N VAL A 139 17.98 -17.68 1.51
CA VAL A 139 18.97 -17.83 0.45
C VAL A 139 19.65 -19.19 0.54
N ASP A 140 20.07 -19.74 -0.58
CA ASP A 140 20.90 -20.95 -0.60
C ASP A 140 22.37 -20.67 -0.19
N ASP A 141 23.21 -21.72 -0.19
CA ASP A 141 24.61 -21.59 0.19
C ASP A 141 25.44 -20.74 -0.78
N ALA A 142 24.95 -20.53 -2.01
CA ALA A 142 25.57 -19.66 -3.00
C ALA A 142 25.04 -18.20 -2.91
N GLY A 143 24.12 -17.91 -1.98
CA GLY A 143 23.49 -16.61 -1.82
C GLY A 143 22.35 -16.34 -2.79
N LYS A 144 21.90 -17.36 -3.52
CA LYS A 144 20.77 -17.23 -4.44
C LYS A 144 19.45 -17.25 -3.66
N PRO A 145 18.51 -16.30 -3.92
CA PRO A 145 17.26 -16.23 -3.18
C PRO A 145 16.34 -17.42 -3.48
N LEU A 146 15.77 -17.97 -2.41
CA LEU A 146 14.70 -18.98 -2.44
C LEU A 146 13.32 -18.33 -2.59
N TRP A 147 13.21 -17.04 -2.32
CA TRP A 147 12.01 -16.23 -2.48
C TRP A 147 11.90 -15.66 -3.91
N ARG A 148 10.71 -15.21 -4.22
CA ARG A 148 10.40 -14.56 -5.50
C ARG A 148 9.51 -13.34 -5.28
N MET A 149 9.73 -12.31 -6.10
CA MET A 149 8.80 -11.18 -6.22
C MET A 149 7.61 -11.58 -7.07
N ALA A 150 6.44 -11.10 -6.68
CA ALA A 150 5.22 -11.19 -7.47
C ALA A 150 4.37 -9.93 -7.26
N PRO A 151 3.51 -9.54 -8.20
CA PRO A 151 2.51 -8.51 -7.98
C PRO A 151 1.58 -8.91 -6.84
N SER A 152 1.00 -7.91 -6.15
CA SER A 152 -0.05 -8.17 -5.16
C SER A 152 -1.22 -8.92 -5.80
N PRO A 153 -1.80 -9.92 -5.11
CA PRO A 153 -2.94 -10.66 -5.63
C PRO A 153 -4.18 -9.76 -5.76
N HIS A 154 -5.04 -10.08 -6.70
CA HIS A 154 -6.28 -9.35 -6.91
C HIS A 154 -7.44 -9.94 -6.11
N GLY A 155 -8.29 -9.10 -5.56
CA GLY A 155 -9.54 -9.49 -4.91
C GLY A 155 -10.74 -9.50 -5.86
N PRO A 156 -11.91 -9.93 -5.38
CA PRO A 156 -13.10 -10.12 -6.23
C PRO A 156 -13.70 -8.83 -6.78
N TYR A 157 -13.36 -7.68 -6.22
CA TYR A 157 -13.83 -6.36 -6.68
C TYR A 157 -12.85 -5.68 -7.62
N TRP A 158 -11.66 -6.25 -7.77
CA TRP A 158 -10.65 -5.69 -8.66
C TRP A 158 -10.99 -5.95 -10.13
N GLU A 159 -10.80 -4.93 -10.94
CA GLU A 159 -10.96 -5.00 -12.40
C GLU A 159 -9.66 -4.58 -13.07
N GLU A 160 -9.40 -5.10 -14.27
CA GLU A 160 -8.21 -4.72 -15.03
C GLU A 160 -8.11 -3.20 -15.23
N GLY A 161 -6.92 -2.67 -14.99
CA GLY A 161 -6.62 -1.24 -14.99
C GLY A 161 -6.83 -0.53 -13.67
N GLN A 162 -7.34 -1.21 -12.64
CA GLN A 162 -7.28 -0.70 -11.27
C GLN A 162 -5.89 -0.88 -10.68
N LYS A 163 -5.60 -0.12 -9.62
CA LYS A 163 -4.33 -0.16 -8.91
C LYS A 163 -4.22 -1.41 -8.06
N VAL A 164 -3.00 -1.91 -7.88
CA VAL A 164 -2.70 -3.11 -7.09
C VAL A 164 -1.95 -2.79 -5.79
N GLY A 165 -1.69 -1.54 -5.51
CA GLY A 165 -0.99 -1.05 -4.34
C GLY A 165 -0.74 0.43 -4.44
N TYR A 166 -0.11 1.02 -3.43
CA TYR A 166 0.34 2.38 -3.49
C TYR A 166 1.87 2.47 -3.48
N GLN A 167 2.39 3.56 -4.01
CA GLN A 167 3.81 3.86 -3.95
C GLN A 167 4.02 5.06 -3.03
N ASP A 168 4.83 4.89 -1.99
CA ASP A 168 5.22 5.99 -1.12
C ASP A 168 6.08 6.99 -1.89
N VAL A 169 5.65 8.24 -1.90
CA VAL A 169 6.33 9.35 -2.59
C VAL A 169 6.83 10.34 -1.54
N GLY A 170 7.92 9.98 -0.89
CA GLY A 170 8.59 10.87 0.04
C GLY A 170 9.23 12.07 -0.69
N SER A 171 9.01 13.27 -0.21
CA SER A 171 9.62 14.48 -0.75
C SER A 171 10.28 15.33 0.34
N TRP A 172 11.36 16.00 -0.06
CA TRP A 172 12.06 16.95 0.78
C TRP A 172 11.41 18.33 0.68
N THR A 173 11.11 18.92 1.81
CA THR A 173 10.59 20.29 1.89
C THR A 173 11.49 21.16 2.74
N ILE A 174 11.64 22.42 2.37
CA ILE A 174 12.36 23.41 3.14
C ILE A 174 11.34 24.45 3.62
N LEU A 175 11.23 24.60 4.93
CA LEU A 175 10.31 25.58 5.51
C LEU A 175 10.71 27.01 5.12
N LYS A 176 9.72 27.85 4.82
CA LYS A 176 9.94 29.27 4.45
C LYS A 176 10.70 30.04 5.54
N SER A 177 10.56 29.65 6.81
CA SER A 177 11.25 30.22 7.96
C SER A 177 12.68 29.73 8.15
N THR A 178 13.17 28.77 7.34
CA THR A 178 14.52 28.24 7.49
C THR A 178 15.56 29.30 7.14
N PRO A 179 16.57 29.56 8.00
CA PRO A 179 17.65 30.47 7.68
C PRO A 179 18.36 30.07 6.38
N VAL A 180 18.74 31.08 5.57
CA VAL A 180 19.26 30.90 4.20
C VAL A 180 20.45 29.92 4.14
N GLU A 181 21.37 30.01 5.08
CA GLU A 181 22.56 29.15 5.10
C GLU A 181 22.19 27.67 5.40
N ARG A 182 21.21 27.45 6.28
CA ARG A 182 20.68 26.11 6.54
C ARG A 182 19.88 25.57 5.36
N ALA A 183 19.11 26.43 4.69
CA ALA A 183 18.37 26.04 3.49
C ALA A 183 19.31 25.63 2.37
N LYS A 184 20.42 26.35 2.15
CA LYS A 184 21.47 25.96 1.19
C LYS A 184 22.10 24.61 1.52
N ALA A 185 22.46 24.38 2.79
CA ALA A 185 23.02 23.12 3.24
C ALA A 185 22.02 21.95 3.04
N ALA A 186 20.76 22.13 3.41
CA ALA A 186 19.73 21.14 3.19
C ALA A 186 19.51 20.83 1.70
N TRP A 187 19.54 21.86 0.85
CA TRP A 187 19.42 21.70 -0.60
C TRP A 187 20.59 20.90 -1.19
N LEU A 188 21.82 21.22 -0.80
CA LEU A 188 23.01 20.47 -1.24
C LEU A 188 22.97 19.01 -0.78
N TYR A 189 22.52 18.77 0.44
CA TYR A 189 22.33 17.40 0.95
C TYR A 189 21.27 16.65 0.15
N ALA A 190 20.11 17.27 -0.11
CA ALA A 190 19.07 16.66 -0.93
C ALA A 190 19.58 16.33 -2.35
N GLN A 191 20.31 17.24 -2.99
CA GLN A 191 20.93 16.99 -4.30
C GLN A 191 21.93 15.83 -4.25
N PHE A 192 22.73 15.73 -3.20
CA PHE A 192 23.66 14.62 -3.01
C PHE A 192 22.91 13.29 -2.89
N VAL A 193 21.92 13.21 -2.02
CA VAL A 193 21.15 11.96 -1.75
C VAL A 193 20.44 11.45 -3.00
N VAL A 194 19.97 12.35 -3.87
CA VAL A 194 19.28 11.98 -5.12
C VAL A 194 20.20 12.00 -6.35
N SER A 195 21.50 12.16 -6.16
CA SER A 195 22.45 12.11 -7.29
C SER A 195 22.49 10.72 -7.94
N LYS A 196 22.78 10.64 -9.23
CA LYS A 196 22.83 9.36 -9.97
C LYS A 196 23.71 8.32 -9.28
N THR A 197 24.89 8.73 -8.83
CA THR A 197 25.86 7.84 -8.17
C THR A 197 25.32 7.30 -6.84
N VAL A 198 24.73 8.15 -6.00
CA VAL A 198 24.17 7.72 -4.72
C VAL A 198 22.94 6.87 -4.95
N ASP A 199 22.10 7.22 -5.91
CA ASP A 199 20.87 6.49 -6.22
C ASP A 199 21.17 5.05 -6.71
N VAL A 200 22.15 4.88 -7.60
CA VAL A 200 22.62 3.54 -8.00
C VAL A 200 23.15 2.75 -6.80
N LYS A 201 23.92 3.39 -5.90
CA LYS A 201 24.43 2.71 -4.70
C LYS A 201 23.32 2.24 -3.75
N LYS A 202 22.19 2.96 -3.67
CA LYS A 202 21.03 2.51 -2.91
C LYS A 202 20.52 1.16 -3.37
N SER A 203 20.46 0.93 -4.70
CA SER A 203 20.03 -0.36 -5.25
C SER A 203 20.92 -1.52 -4.80
N HIS A 204 22.19 -1.26 -4.50
CA HIS A 204 23.14 -2.28 -4.09
C HIS A 204 23.01 -2.70 -2.63
N VAL A 205 22.38 -1.88 -1.79
CA VAL A 205 22.15 -2.15 -0.36
C VAL A 205 20.69 -2.37 -0.01
N GLY A 206 19.85 -2.61 -1.00
CA GLY A 206 18.43 -2.87 -0.80
C GLY A 206 17.60 -1.65 -0.40
N LEU A 207 18.12 -0.44 -0.62
CA LEU A 207 17.36 0.79 -0.39
C LEU A 207 16.64 1.24 -1.65
N THR A 208 15.56 1.98 -1.46
CA THR A 208 14.77 2.53 -2.58
C THR A 208 15.60 3.50 -3.40
N PHE A 209 15.65 3.28 -4.69
CA PHE A 209 16.18 4.20 -5.70
C PHE A 209 15.01 4.73 -6.56
N ILE A 210 15.19 5.92 -7.11
CA ILE A 210 14.09 6.69 -7.70
C ILE A 210 14.32 7.12 -9.15
N ARG A 211 15.47 6.76 -9.72
CA ARG A 211 15.86 7.24 -11.07
C ARG A 211 15.78 6.13 -12.10
N ASP A 212 15.23 6.43 -13.27
CA ASP A 212 15.28 5.51 -14.42
C ASP A 212 16.72 5.12 -14.80
N SER A 213 17.67 6.06 -14.66
CA SER A 213 19.07 5.76 -14.88
C SER A 213 19.64 4.72 -13.91
N SER A 214 19.09 4.57 -12.72
CA SER A 214 19.48 3.53 -11.75
C SER A 214 18.79 2.21 -12.06
N VAL A 215 17.51 2.25 -12.41
CA VAL A 215 16.73 1.07 -12.83
C VAL A 215 17.37 0.39 -14.04
N ASN A 216 17.87 1.19 -14.98
CA ASN A 216 18.47 0.70 -16.22
C ASN A 216 20.01 0.57 -16.16
N HIS A 217 20.64 0.74 -15.00
CA HIS A 217 22.06 0.65 -14.84
C HIS A 217 22.55 -0.80 -14.91
N GLU A 218 23.69 -1.02 -15.56
CA GLU A 218 24.28 -2.35 -15.74
C GLU A 218 24.50 -3.07 -14.41
N SER A 219 25.06 -2.38 -13.42
CA SER A 219 25.31 -2.95 -12.09
C SER A 219 24.06 -3.41 -11.34
N PHE A 220 22.87 -2.92 -11.70
CA PHE A 220 21.61 -3.44 -11.18
C PHE A 220 21.22 -4.73 -11.91
N SER A 221 21.48 -4.79 -13.23
CA SER A 221 21.25 -5.99 -14.04
C SER A 221 22.14 -7.16 -13.62
N GLU A 222 23.40 -6.90 -13.31
CA GLU A 222 24.36 -7.91 -12.85
C GLU A 222 23.94 -8.63 -11.56
N ARG A 223 23.02 -8.03 -10.81
CA ARG A 223 22.49 -8.58 -9.56
C ARG A 223 21.16 -9.32 -9.71
N ALA A 224 20.60 -9.41 -10.92
CA ALA A 224 19.28 -9.97 -11.15
C ALA A 224 19.10 -11.37 -10.54
N GLU A 225 20.12 -12.22 -10.65
CA GLU A 225 20.09 -13.58 -10.08
C GLU A 225 19.94 -13.62 -8.56
N ASN A 226 20.40 -12.55 -7.88
CA ASN A 226 20.35 -12.45 -6.42
C ASN A 226 19.18 -11.60 -5.90
N LEU A 227 18.29 -11.16 -6.79
CA LEU A 227 17.21 -10.25 -6.46
C LEU A 227 15.79 -10.79 -6.76
N GLY A 228 15.66 -12.12 -7.00
CA GLY A 228 14.40 -12.85 -7.01
C GLY A 228 13.29 -12.28 -7.90
N GLY A 229 13.64 -11.66 -9.05
CA GLY A 229 12.70 -11.03 -9.98
C GLY A 229 12.50 -9.52 -9.77
N LEU A 230 13.22 -8.92 -8.82
CA LEU A 230 13.08 -7.49 -8.51
C LEU A 230 13.53 -6.59 -9.66
N VAL A 231 14.61 -6.94 -10.35
CA VAL A 231 15.14 -6.16 -11.48
C VAL A 231 14.13 -6.10 -12.62
N GLU A 232 13.56 -7.26 -12.94
CA GLU A 232 12.55 -7.42 -13.97
C GLU A 232 11.28 -6.66 -13.58
N PHE A 233 10.84 -6.77 -12.32
CA PHE A 233 9.68 -6.03 -11.81
C PHE A 233 9.87 -4.50 -11.94
N TYR A 234 11.03 -3.96 -11.55
CA TYR A 234 11.32 -2.53 -11.68
C TYR A 234 11.24 -2.02 -13.13
N ARG A 235 11.49 -2.89 -14.10
CA ARG A 235 11.46 -2.57 -15.55
C ARG A 235 10.13 -2.92 -16.20
N SER A 236 9.24 -3.61 -15.49
CA SER A 236 7.97 -4.07 -16.02
C SER A 236 6.93 -2.96 -16.10
N PRO A 237 5.94 -3.07 -16.99
CA PRO A 237 4.78 -2.19 -17.00
C PRO A 237 3.90 -2.34 -15.76
N ASP A 238 3.97 -3.46 -15.04
CA ASP A 238 3.18 -3.71 -13.82
C ASP A 238 3.56 -2.72 -12.72
N ARG A 239 4.80 -2.20 -12.72
CA ARG A 239 5.24 -1.15 -11.78
C ARG A 239 4.37 0.11 -11.83
N VAL A 240 3.83 0.47 -12.97
CA VAL A 240 3.00 1.68 -13.14
C VAL A 240 1.55 1.50 -12.71
N ALA A 241 1.13 0.29 -12.40
CA ALA A 241 -0.18 -0.01 -11.84
C ALA A 241 -0.32 0.44 -10.37
N TRP A 242 0.72 1.05 -9.79
CA TRP A 242 0.76 1.54 -8.43
C TRP A 242 0.30 3.00 -8.35
N SER A 243 -0.35 3.32 -7.24
CA SER A 243 -0.82 4.68 -6.95
C SER A 243 0.23 5.44 -6.15
N PRO A 244 0.55 6.70 -6.42
CA PRO A 244 1.30 7.52 -5.48
C PRO A 244 0.51 7.69 -4.19
N THR A 245 1.24 7.79 -3.06
CA THR A 245 0.65 8.13 -1.77
C THR A 245 0.21 9.58 -1.71
N GLY A 246 -0.64 9.83 -0.76
CA GLY A 246 -1.14 11.15 -0.43
C GLY A 246 -2.60 11.28 -0.81
N ILE A 247 -3.40 11.59 0.18
CA ILE A 247 -4.80 11.95 -0.03
C ILE A 247 -4.87 13.45 -0.31
N ASN A 248 -5.77 13.82 -1.19
CA ASN A 248 -5.99 15.22 -1.58
C ASN A 248 -6.91 15.94 -0.58
N VAL A 249 -6.76 15.66 0.71
CA VAL A 249 -7.63 16.19 1.76
C VAL A 249 -6.80 16.95 2.78
N PRO A 250 -7.21 18.17 3.14
CA PRO A 250 -6.63 18.87 4.28
C PRO A 250 -6.76 18.06 5.56
N ASP A 251 -5.89 18.36 6.53
CA ASP A 251 -5.87 17.67 7.83
C ASP A 251 -5.60 16.15 7.75
N TYR A 252 -4.71 15.77 6.85
CA TYR A 252 -4.22 14.40 6.71
C TYR A 252 -3.92 13.70 8.05
N PRO A 253 -3.21 14.34 9.03
CA PRO A 253 -2.90 13.64 10.29
C PRO A 253 -4.13 13.18 11.06
N LYS A 254 -5.22 13.95 11.03
CA LYS A 254 -6.47 13.59 11.72
C LYS A 254 -7.18 12.47 10.99
N LEU A 255 -7.26 12.53 9.67
CA LEU A 255 -7.89 11.47 8.87
C LEU A 255 -7.09 10.17 8.96
N ALA A 256 -5.75 10.23 8.91
CA ALA A 256 -4.89 9.09 9.12
C ALA A 256 -5.11 8.43 10.49
N GLN A 257 -5.29 9.23 11.55
CA GLN A 257 -5.60 8.71 12.87
C GLN A 257 -6.92 7.94 12.90
N ILE A 258 -7.98 8.48 12.31
CA ILE A 258 -9.27 7.79 12.19
C ILE A 258 -9.08 6.46 11.47
N TRP A 259 -8.33 6.47 10.37
CA TRP A 259 -8.07 5.31 9.52
C TRP A 259 -7.49 4.14 10.32
N TRP A 260 -6.30 4.28 10.90
CA TRP A 260 -5.66 3.16 11.59
C TRP A 260 -6.32 2.78 12.91
N GLN A 261 -7.01 3.71 13.58
CA GLN A 261 -7.69 3.40 14.83
C GLN A 261 -8.88 2.46 14.61
N GLN A 262 -9.74 2.76 13.65
CA GLN A 262 -10.93 1.94 13.39
C GLN A 262 -10.55 0.54 12.85
N ILE A 263 -9.52 0.46 12.00
CA ILE A 263 -9.01 -0.82 11.52
C ILE A 263 -8.40 -1.64 12.65
N GLY A 264 -7.64 -1.02 13.54
CA GLY A 264 -7.10 -1.69 14.74
C GLY A 264 -8.16 -2.24 15.67
N ASP A 265 -9.33 -1.63 15.69
CA ASP A 265 -10.48 -2.08 16.50
C ASP A 265 -11.12 -3.38 15.93
N VAL A 266 -10.98 -3.65 14.63
CA VAL A 266 -11.31 -4.97 14.04
C VAL A 266 -10.37 -6.04 14.57
N ASN A 267 -9.08 -5.79 14.54
CA ASN A 267 -8.08 -6.75 15.02
C ASN A 267 -8.24 -7.06 16.52
N SER A 268 -8.63 -6.09 17.33
CA SER A 268 -8.93 -6.32 18.75
C SER A 268 -10.25 -7.08 18.99
N GLY A 269 -11.08 -7.25 17.98
CA GLY A 269 -12.41 -7.83 18.08
C GLY A 269 -13.46 -6.90 18.68
N ALA A 270 -13.16 -5.59 18.80
CA ALA A 270 -14.10 -4.61 19.33
C ALA A 270 -15.28 -4.35 18.37
N PHE A 271 -15.01 -4.41 17.07
CA PHE A 271 -16.00 -4.22 16.01
C PHE A 271 -15.85 -5.27 14.90
N THR A 272 -16.95 -5.58 14.24
CA THR A 272 -16.91 -6.29 12.96
C THR A 272 -16.29 -5.38 11.88
N PRO A 273 -15.75 -5.94 10.80
CA PRO A 273 -15.24 -5.15 9.68
C PRO A 273 -16.23 -4.11 9.15
N GLN A 274 -17.51 -4.47 9.02
CA GLN A 274 -18.53 -3.53 8.54
C GLN A 274 -18.79 -2.39 9.54
N GLU A 275 -18.90 -2.69 10.81
CA GLU A 275 -19.09 -1.67 11.85
C GLU A 275 -17.92 -0.70 11.93
N ALA A 276 -16.68 -1.23 11.89
CA ALA A 276 -15.49 -0.41 11.93
C ALA A 276 -15.40 0.52 10.71
N MET A 277 -15.67 0.01 9.50
CA MET A 277 -15.62 0.81 8.28
C MET A 277 -16.76 1.83 8.21
N ASN A 278 -17.96 1.53 8.74
CA ASN A 278 -19.03 2.50 8.86
C ASN A 278 -18.64 3.66 9.79
N ARG A 279 -18.07 3.36 10.96
CA ARG A 279 -17.56 4.36 11.89
C ARG A 279 -16.45 5.20 11.29
N LEU A 280 -15.51 4.55 10.59
CA LEU A 280 -14.41 5.21 9.90
C LEU A 280 -14.94 6.24 8.89
N ALA A 281 -15.85 5.82 8.02
CA ALA A 281 -16.43 6.68 6.98
C ALA A 281 -17.20 7.86 7.58
N GLU A 282 -18.00 7.60 8.62
CA GLU A 282 -18.77 8.62 9.33
C GLU A 282 -17.85 9.65 10.02
N GLU A 283 -16.81 9.21 10.73
CA GLU A 283 -15.85 10.11 11.39
C GLU A 283 -15.06 10.95 10.40
N MET A 284 -14.72 10.38 9.23
CA MET A 284 -14.10 11.11 8.13
C MET A 284 -15.04 12.19 7.58
N ASP A 285 -16.29 11.83 7.30
CA ASP A 285 -17.30 12.77 6.81
C ASP A 285 -17.57 13.90 7.82
N ILE A 286 -17.67 13.60 9.12
CA ILE A 286 -17.80 14.60 10.18
C ILE A 286 -16.58 15.55 10.20
N THR A 287 -15.37 15.00 10.05
CA THR A 287 -14.15 15.78 10.03
C THR A 287 -14.11 16.70 8.81
N MET A 288 -14.42 16.19 7.63
CA MET A 288 -14.51 16.98 6.40
C MET A 288 -15.62 18.04 6.47
N ALA A 289 -16.78 17.73 7.06
CA ALA A 289 -17.86 18.71 7.25
C ALA A 289 -17.46 19.86 8.19
N ARG A 290 -16.61 19.61 9.17
CA ARG A 290 -16.05 20.70 10.01
C ARG A 290 -15.11 21.60 9.22
N MET A 291 -14.26 21.02 8.36
CA MET A 291 -13.36 21.78 7.48
C MET A 291 -14.14 22.61 6.46
N GLU A 292 -15.19 22.06 5.88
CA GLU A 292 -16.07 22.76 4.95
C GLU A 292 -16.72 23.98 5.61
N ARG A 293 -17.33 23.81 6.80
CA ARG A 293 -17.91 24.94 7.55
C ARG A 293 -16.91 26.00 7.96
N ALA A 294 -15.67 25.62 8.20
CA ALA A 294 -14.58 26.53 8.52
C ALA A 294 -13.95 27.20 7.29
N ASP A 295 -14.42 26.85 6.08
CA ASP A 295 -13.89 27.28 4.79
C ASP A 295 -12.35 27.16 4.70
N VAL A 296 -11.82 26.03 5.16
CA VAL A 296 -10.38 25.80 5.26
C VAL A 296 -9.67 25.93 3.90
N SER A 297 -10.39 25.70 2.81
CA SER A 297 -9.88 25.78 1.44
C SER A 297 -9.49 27.18 0.97
N ALA A 298 -10.16 28.22 1.47
CA ALA A 298 -10.13 29.55 0.83
C ALA A 298 -8.75 30.21 0.83
N ASN A 299 -7.89 29.93 1.82
CA ASN A 299 -6.63 30.67 1.97
C ASN A 299 -5.38 29.78 2.19
N VAL A 300 -5.54 28.49 2.39
CA VAL A 300 -4.44 27.61 2.80
C VAL A 300 -4.07 26.57 1.73
N TYR A 301 -5.03 26.03 1.01
CA TYR A 301 -4.84 24.89 0.10
C TYR A 301 -5.13 25.24 -1.37
N GLY A 302 -4.96 26.50 -1.75
CA GLY A 302 -5.13 26.91 -3.16
C GLY A 302 -6.54 26.76 -3.72
N GLY A 303 -7.55 26.79 -2.85
CA GLY A 303 -8.95 26.60 -3.22
C GLY A 303 -9.45 25.17 -3.09
N CYS A 304 -8.57 24.21 -2.80
CA CYS A 304 -8.95 22.82 -2.54
C CYS A 304 -9.49 22.65 -1.12
N GLY A 305 -10.60 21.99 -0.96
CA GLY A 305 -11.17 21.67 0.35
C GLY A 305 -12.47 20.90 0.25
N PRO A 306 -12.94 20.32 1.36
CA PRO A 306 -14.16 19.54 1.35
C PRO A 306 -15.38 20.32 0.84
N ARG A 307 -16.18 19.66 0.02
CA ARG A 307 -17.48 20.10 -0.49
C ARG A 307 -18.41 18.88 -0.50
N LEU A 308 -18.93 18.55 0.67
CA LEU A 308 -19.59 17.26 0.85
C LEU A 308 -20.88 17.15 0.05
N ASN A 309 -21.04 16.01 -0.62
CA ASN A 309 -22.33 15.64 -1.20
C ASN A 309 -23.40 15.47 -0.12
N GLU A 310 -24.63 15.81 -0.43
CA GLU A 310 -25.76 15.42 0.40
C GLU A 310 -25.88 13.90 0.46
N PRO A 311 -26.14 13.31 1.63
CA PRO A 311 -26.31 11.88 1.75
C PRO A 311 -27.49 11.39 0.90
N LYS A 312 -27.28 10.26 0.21
CA LYS A 312 -28.30 9.58 -0.60
C LYS A 312 -28.34 8.10 -0.20
N ASP A 313 -29.36 7.40 -0.70
CA ASP A 313 -29.40 5.95 -0.59
C ASP A 313 -28.17 5.33 -1.25
N GLU A 314 -27.58 4.33 -0.62
CA GLU A 314 -26.33 3.71 -1.11
C GLU A 314 -26.47 3.10 -2.50
N SER A 315 -27.66 2.62 -2.87
CA SER A 315 -27.97 2.10 -4.20
C SER A 315 -27.79 3.14 -5.33
N GLU A 316 -27.83 4.42 -4.99
CA GLU A 316 -27.54 5.49 -5.93
C GLU A 316 -26.08 5.53 -6.37
N TRP A 317 -25.19 5.02 -5.55
CA TRP A 317 -23.74 5.05 -5.75
C TRP A 317 -23.14 3.69 -6.10
N LEU A 318 -23.61 2.61 -5.47
CA LEU A 318 -23.09 1.27 -5.71
C LEU A 318 -23.30 0.86 -7.17
N GLY A 319 -22.22 0.35 -7.79
CA GLY A 319 -22.20 -0.06 -9.19
C GLY A 319 -22.05 1.07 -10.22
N LYS A 320 -21.91 2.33 -9.77
CA LYS A 320 -21.80 3.52 -10.66
C LYS A 320 -20.41 4.16 -10.61
N GLY A 321 -19.36 3.38 -10.83
CA GLY A 321 -17.98 3.83 -10.67
C GLY A 321 -17.49 3.70 -9.23
N GLY A 322 -16.18 3.66 -9.02
CA GLY A 322 -15.63 3.30 -7.73
C GLY A 322 -15.89 1.84 -7.39
N ALA A 323 -16.01 1.52 -6.12
CA ALA A 323 -16.22 0.14 -5.66
C ALA A 323 -17.54 -0.42 -6.20
N LYS A 324 -17.48 -1.19 -7.28
CA LYS A 324 -18.62 -1.98 -7.75
C LYS A 324 -18.87 -3.10 -6.77
N ALA A 325 -20.10 -3.20 -6.26
CA ALA A 325 -20.52 -4.34 -5.48
C ALA A 325 -20.63 -5.56 -6.40
N LYS A 326 -19.71 -6.51 -6.27
CA LYS A 326 -19.90 -7.87 -6.79
C LYS A 326 -20.68 -8.67 -5.76
N LEU A 327 -21.43 -9.66 -6.25
CA LEU A 327 -22.17 -10.54 -5.36
C LEU A 327 -21.20 -11.35 -4.50
N GLU A 328 -21.54 -11.55 -3.22
CA GLU A 328 -20.70 -12.30 -2.27
C GLU A 328 -20.30 -13.71 -2.73
N ASN A 329 -21.12 -14.33 -3.57
CA ASN A 329 -20.88 -15.67 -4.12
C ASN A 329 -20.06 -15.66 -5.40
N GLU A 330 -19.67 -14.52 -5.95
CA GLU A 330 -18.71 -14.48 -7.06
C GLU A 330 -17.37 -14.97 -6.56
N LYS A 331 -16.99 -16.15 -7.01
CA LYS A 331 -15.65 -16.68 -6.76
C LYS A 331 -14.63 -15.81 -7.48
N PRO A 332 -13.55 -15.40 -6.80
CA PRO A 332 -12.43 -14.78 -7.48
C PRO A 332 -11.97 -15.68 -8.61
N GLN A 333 -11.97 -15.19 -9.83
CA GLN A 333 -11.33 -15.90 -10.93
C GLN A 333 -9.83 -15.58 -10.86
N GLY A 334 -9.14 -16.26 -9.95
CA GLY A 334 -7.70 -16.19 -9.89
C GLY A 334 -7.10 -16.81 -11.13
N VAL A 335 -6.40 -16.04 -11.93
CA VAL A 335 -5.50 -16.56 -12.95
C VAL A 335 -4.18 -16.84 -12.24
N THR A 336 -3.87 -18.11 -12.05
CA THR A 336 -2.54 -18.52 -11.62
C THR A 336 -1.62 -18.45 -12.84
N VAL A 337 -0.75 -17.46 -12.89
CA VAL A 337 0.30 -17.37 -13.91
C VAL A 337 1.52 -18.12 -13.38
N ASN A 338 2.13 -18.94 -14.24
CA ASN A 338 3.40 -19.59 -13.92
C ASN A 338 4.46 -18.49 -13.68
N TYR A 339 5.26 -18.65 -12.64
CA TYR A 339 6.23 -17.62 -12.27
C TYR A 339 7.26 -17.36 -13.36
N ASP A 340 7.78 -18.40 -14.01
CA ASP A 340 8.77 -18.25 -15.07
C ASP A 340 8.19 -17.53 -16.29
N GLU A 341 6.90 -17.78 -16.62
CA GLU A 341 6.18 -17.02 -17.66
C GLU A 341 5.99 -15.56 -17.29
N LEU A 342 5.71 -15.28 -16.01
CA LEU A 342 5.59 -13.90 -15.49
C LEU A 342 6.91 -13.14 -15.64
N VAL A 343 8.03 -13.74 -15.21
CA VAL A 343 9.37 -13.13 -15.32
C VAL A 343 9.78 -12.94 -16.78
N ALA A 344 9.51 -13.93 -17.65
CA ALA A 344 9.78 -13.81 -19.07
C ALA A 344 8.98 -12.65 -19.71
N ARG A 345 7.72 -12.48 -19.31
CA ARG A 345 6.91 -11.33 -19.75
C ARG A 345 7.48 -10.00 -19.30
N TRP A 346 7.99 -9.90 -18.07
CA TRP A 346 8.64 -8.68 -17.57
C TRP A 346 9.94 -8.38 -18.30
N ALA A 347 10.72 -9.40 -18.64
CA ALA A 347 11.99 -9.25 -19.33
C ALA A 347 11.85 -8.87 -20.82
N SER A 348 10.69 -9.15 -21.43
CA SER A 348 10.43 -8.90 -22.86
C SER A 348 9.90 -7.48 -23.16
N ASN A 349 9.65 -6.67 -22.16
CA ASN A 349 9.25 -5.26 -22.27
C ASN A 349 10.38 -4.32 -21.86
#